data_29e22f2247133cf761fa8c0219a31dd8
#
_entry.id   29e22f2247133cf761fa8c0219a31dd8
#
_cell.length_a   1.000
_cell.length_b   1.000
_cell.length_c   1.000
_cell.angle_alpha   90.00
_cell.angle_beta   90.00
_cell.angle_gamma   90.00
#
_symmetry.space_group_name_H-M   'P 1'
#
loop_
_entity.id
_entity.type
_entity.pdbx_description
1 polymer ?
#
loop_
_entity_poly.entity_id
_entity_poly.type
_entity_poly.pdbx_seq_one_letter_code
_entity_poly.pdbx_strand_id
1 'polypeptide(L)'
;MFRIVRLVALLASAACAAPAARAAGNWVTDAPDFPSSPLCGSGEVTLWTCTAAHKTFSLCAQGGVAAQDAAIQYRVRDRSGKIVLRYPEPMRAPRSAFSYECSANGDAEVDFSIGKIGYALVDPLRDVSFISVTKGDKELAHLRCAEGNQSLQLNDTIALMHALGVPAPH
;
A
#
# COMPACT_ATOMS: atom_id res chain seq x y z
N MET A 1 24.01 44.18 29.96
CA MET A 1 22.72 43.47 29.89
C MET A 1 22.52 42.98 28.47
N PHE A 2 22.90 41.72 28.18
CA PHE A 2 22.70 41.08 26.86
C PHE A 2 21.43 40.22 26.91
N ARG A 3 20.43 40.59 26.11
CA ARG A 3 19.22 39.78 25.91
C ARG A 3 19.49 38.71 24.85
N ILE A 4 19.52 37.46 25.27
CA ILE A 4 19.59 36.31 24.38
C ILE A 4 18.17 36.06 23.83
N VAL A 5 17.98 36.35 22.53
CA VAL A 5 16.77 35.97 21.79
C VAL A 5 16.92 34.50 21.41
N ARG A 6 16.14 33.63 22.06
CA ARG A 6 16.02 32.22 21.64
C ARG A 6 15.09 32.13 20.43
N LEU A 7 15.67 31.84 19.26
CA LEU A 7 14.91 31.46 18.08
C LEU A 7 14.37 30.00 18.31
N VAL A 8 13.08 29.88 18.48
CA VAL A 8 12.43 28.57 18.47
C VAL A 8 12.12 28.25 16.98
N ALA A 9 12.89 27.32 16.41
CA ALA A 9 12.62 26.79 15.11
C ALA A 9 11.41 25.84 15.21
N LEU A 10 10.26 26.25 14.70
CA LEU A 10 9.09 25.39 14.48
C LEU A 10 9.40 24.48 13.29
N LEU A 11 9.70 23.21 13.58
CA LEU A 11 9.70 22.15 12.59
C LEU A 11 8.25 21.89 12.16
N ALA A 12 7.88 22.41 11.00
CA ALA A 12 6.62 22.05 10.35
C ALA A 12 6.76 20.61 9.82
N SER A 13 6.19 19.66 10.54
CA SER A 13 5.96 18.31 10.02
C SER A 13 4.98 18.42 8.87
N ALA A 14 5.44 18.22 7.64
CA ALA A 14 4.58 18.07 6.46
C ALA A 14 3.90 16.71 6.55
N ALA A 15 2.81 16.63 7.31
CA ALA A 15 1.92 15.49 7.24
C ALA A 15 1.31 15.46 5.83
N CYS A 16 1.22 14.28 5.20
CA CYS A 16 0.37 14.07 4.02
C CYS A 16 -1.03 14.55 4.40
N ALA A 17 -1.38 15.78 4.01
CA ALA A 17 -2.69 16.34 4.32
C ALA A 17 -3.73 15.55 3.51
N ALA A 18 -4.43 14.63 4.19
CA ALA A 18 -5.58 13.96 3.61
C ALA A 18 -6.59 15.03 3.14
N PRO A 19 -7.06 14.99 1.90
CA PRO A 19 -8.17 15.82 1.49
C PRO A 19 -9.36 15.48 2.40
N ALA A 20 -10.09 16.51 2.81
CA ALA A 20 -11.23 16.40 3.71
C ALA A 20 -12.13 15.23 3.30
N ALA A 21 -12.48 14.39 4.25
CA ALA A 21 -13.21 13.15 4.12
C ALA A 21 -14.31 13.26 3.03
N ARG A 22 -14.09 12.65 1.87
CA ARG A 22 -15.19 12.17 1.07
C ARG A 22 -15.94 11.20 1.97
N ALA A 23 -17.22 11.48 2.17
CA ALA A 23 -18.09 10.54 2.86
C ALA A 23 -17.78 9.14 2.33
N ALA A 24 -17.71 8.14 3.21
CA ALA A 24 -17.38 6.78 2.87
C ALA A 24 -18.32 6.29 1.75
N GLY A 25 -18.00 6.67 0.52
CA GLY A 25 -18.64 6.20 -0.69
C GLY A 25 -18.34 4.72 -0.83
N ASN A 26 -19.18 4.01 -1.54
CA ASN A 26 -18.90 2.62 -1.90
C ASN A 26 -17.68 2.62 -2.84
N TRP A 27 -16.48 2.61 -2.26
CA TRP A 27 -15.21 2.69 -2.99
C TRP A 27 -15.02 1.55 -4.00
N VAL A 28 -15.82 0.47 -3.93
CA VAL A 28 -15.89 -0.56 -4.95
C VAL A 28 -16.53 -0.01 -6.24
N THR A 29 -17.48 0.91 -6.14
CA THR A 29 -18.11 1.58 -7.29
C THR A 29 -17.30 2.78 -7.78
N ASP A 30 -16.49 3.38 -6.90
CA ASP A 30 -15.63 4.51 -7.24
C ASP A 30 -14.23 4.06 -7.73
N ALA A 31 -14.08 2.77 -8.06
CA ALA A 31 -12.82 2.13 -8.43
C ALA A 31 -12.43 2.14 -9.94
N PRO A 32 -13.01 2.95 -10.85
CA PRO A 32 -12.61 2.92 -12.27
C PRO A 32 -11.15 3.30 -12.48
N ASP A 33 -10.53 3.97 -11.50
CA ASP A 33 -9.14 4.45 -11.58
C ASP A 33 -8.13 3.48 -10.98
N PHE A 34 -8.59 2.40 -10.32
CA PHE A 34 -7.69 1.39 -9.81
C PHE A 34 -7.28 0.39 -10.90
N PRO A 35 -6.06 -0.18 -10.82
CA PRO A 35 -5.62 -1.19 -11.77
C PRO A 35 -6.49 -2.44 -11.69
N SER A 36 -6.39 -3.31 -12.69
CA SER A 36 -7.04 -4.61 -12.67
C SER A 36 -6.03 -5.73 -12.52
N SER A 37 -6.36 -6.76 -11.74
CA SER A 37 -5.52 -7.94 -11.60
C SER A 37 -6.36 -9.23 -11.62
N PRO A 38 -5.90 -10.27 -12.33
CA PRO A 38 -6.56 -11.56 -12.29
C PRO A 38 -6.45 -12.28 -10.93
N LEU A 39 -5.73 -11.70 -9.97
CA LEU A 39 -5.60 -12.20 -8.60
C LEU A 39 -6.68 -11.68 -7.67
N CYS A 40 -7.31 -10.56 -8.02
CA CYS A 40 -8.39 -9.99 -7.25
C CYS A 40 -9.73 -10.46 -7.82
N GLY A 41 -10.63 -10.89 -6.93
CA GLY A 41 -11.95 -11.42 -7.30
C GLY A 41 -12.92 -10.33 -7.76
N SER A 42 -14.05 -10.75 -8.30
CA SER A 42 -15.17 -9.85 -8.57
C SER A 42 -15.70 -9.27 -7.26
N GLY A 43 -15.79 -7.95 -7.15
CA GLY A 43 -16.13 -7.25 -5.91
C GLY A 43 -14.94 -6.93 -5.01
N GLU A 44 -13.73 -7.22 -5.45
CA GLU A 44 -12.50 -6.72 -4.86
C GLU A 44 -11.91 -5.59 -5.72
N VAL A 45 -11.22 -4.66 -5.07
CA VAL A 45 -10.43 -3.62 -5.74
C VAL A 45 -8.98 -4.05 -5.75
N THR A 46 -8.33 -3.90 -6.90
CA THR A 46 -6.88 -4.06 -7.00
C THR A 46 -6.21 -2.76 -6.57
N LEU A 47 -5.66 -2.70 -5.38
CA LEU A 47 -4.94 -1.52 -4.90
C LEU A 47 -3.59 -1.38 -5.59
N TRP A 48 -2.99 -2.49 -5.93
CA TRP A 48 -1.68 -2.54 -6.55
C TRP A 48 -1.48 -3.89 -7.27
N THR A 49 -0.78 -3.87 -8.39
CA THR A 49 -0.39 -5.07 -9.10
C THR A 49 0.97 -4.91 -9.74
N CYS A 50 1.74 -5.98 -9.79
CA CYS A 50 3.08 -6.02 -10.33
C CYS A 50 3.34 -7.35 -11.00
N THR A 51 3.99 -7.33 -12.15
CA THR A 51 4.56 -8.53 -12.76
C THR A 51 6.08 -8.41 -12.74
N ALA A 52 6.73 -9.33 -12.06
CA ALA A 52 8.18 -9.40 -11.94
C ALA A 52 8.63 -10.86 -11.82
N ALA A 53 9.80 -11.20 -12.31
CA ALA A 53 10.39 -12.53 -12.17
C ALA A 53 9.43 -13.67 -12.53
N HIS A 54 8.64 -13.51 -13.60
CA HIS A 54 7.61 -14.46 -14.06
C HIS A 54 6.49 -14.76 -13.06
N LYS A 55 6.24 -13.86 -12.13
CA LYS A 55 5.13 -13.93 -11.17
C LYS A 55 4.25 -12.70 -11.30
N THR A 56 3.00 -12.83 -10.89
CA THR A 56 2.10 -11.71 -10.67
C THR A 56 1.88 -11.55 -9.18
N PHE A 57 1.98 -10.33 -8.71
CA PHE A 57 1.78 -9.93 -7.32
C PHE A 57 0.63 -8.93 -7.29
N SER A 58 -0.24 -9.00 -6.31
CA SER A 58 -1.33 -8.03 -6.18
C SER A 58 -1.73 -7.82 -4.73
N LEU A 59 -2.11 -6.59 -4.44
CA LEU A 59 -2.76 -6.20 -3.21
C LEU A 59 -4.24 -5.99 -3.52
N CYS A 60 -5.07 -6.89 -3.00
CA CYS A 60 -6.52 -6.91 -3.22
C CYS A 60 -7.24 -6.40 -1.97
N ALA A 61 -8.21 -5.53 -2.15
CA ALA A 61 -9.04 -5.04 -1.06
C ALA A 61 -10.49 -5.45 -1.28
N GLN A 62 -11.12 -5.93 -0.23
CA GLN A 62 -12.54 -6.18 -0.14
C GLN A 62 -13.15 -5.21 0.85
N GLY A 63 -14.28 -4.62 0.53
CA GLY A 63 -14.91 -3.67 1.42
C GLY A 63 -16.42 -3.77 1.43
N GLY A 64 -16.94 -3.57 2.62
CA GLY A 64 -18.33 -3.20 2.84
C GLY A 64 -18.47 -1.68 2.88
N VAL A 65 -19.70 -1.22 3.07
CA VAL A 65 -20.03 0.21 3.23
C VAL A 65 -19.40 0.82 4.49
N ALA A 66 -18.98 -0.01 5.44
CA ALA A 66 -18.32 0.40 6.67
C ALA A 66 -16.83 0.00 6.62
N ALA A 67 -15.94 0.91 7.01
CA ALA A 67 -14.50 0.67 7.06
C ALA A 67 -14.11 -0.54 7.95
N GLN A 68 -14.92 -0.88 8.90
CA GLN A 68 -14.75 -2.04 9.79
C GLN A 68 -14.87 -3.39 9.06
N ASP A 69 -15.58 -3.42 7.92
CA ASP A 69 -15.78 -4.63 7.12
C ASP A 69 -14.75 -4.76 6.01
N ALA A 70 -13.86 -3.78 5.90
CA ALA A 70 -12.82 -3.79 4.88
C ALA A 70 -11.71 -4.78 5.24
N ALA A 71 -11.21 -5.47 4.24
CA ALA A 71 -10.10 -6.40 4.38
C ALA A 71 -9.13 -6.25 3.19
N ILE A 72 -7.85 -6.48 3.45
CA ILE A 72 -6.80 -6.47 2.43
C ILE A 72 -6.07 -7.80 2.46
N GLN A 73 -5.67 -8.27 1.27
CA GLN A 73 -4.86 -9.45 1.11
C GLN A 73 -3.85 -9.27 -0.01
N TYR A 74 -2.60 -9.55 0.30
CA TYR A 74 -1.53 -9.71 -0.68
C TYR A 74 -1.59 -11.11 -1.28
N ARG A 75 -1.47 -11.22 -2.60
CA ARG A 75 -1.50 -12.47 -3.34
C ARG A 75 -0.37 -12.56 -4.34
N VAL A 76 0.17 -13.78 -4.49
CA VAL A 76 1.20 -14.08 -5.48
C VAL A 76 0.77 -15.27 -6.32
N ARG A 77 0.85 -15.11 -7.64
CA ARG A 77 0.63 -16.17 -8.61
C ARG A 77 1.92 -16.46 -9.36
N ASP A 78 2.26 -17.72 -9.47
CA ASP A 78 3.40 -18.16 -10.26
C ASP A 78 3.09 -18.20 -11.77
N ARG A 79 4.09 -18.54 -12.53
CA ARG A 79 4.02 -18.66 -14.00
C ARG A 79 3.06 -19.75 -14.47
N SER A 80 2.74 -20.77 -13.64
CA SER A 80 1.75 -21.81 -13.97
C SER A 80 0.30 -21.34 -13.78
N GLY A 81 0.10 -20.14 -13.25
CA GLY A 81 -1.21 -19.61 -12.90
C GLY A 81 -1.69 -19.97 -11.50
N LYS A 82 -0.87 -20.74 -10.73
CA LYS A 82 -1.22 -21.15 -9.37
C LYS A 82 -0.93 -20.01 -8.39
N ILE A 83 -1.87 -19.75 -7.46
CA ILE A 83 -1.62 -18.88 -6.33
C ILE A 83 -0.73 -19.63 -5.34
N VAL A 84 0.45 -19.07 -5.08
CA VAL A 84 1.50 -19.67 -4.23
C VAL A 84 1.64 -18.97 -2.89
N LEU A 85 1.03 -17.79 -2.73
CA LEU A 85 1.02 -17.04 -1.48
C LEU A 85 -0.25 -16.24 -1.35
N ARG A 86 -0.82 -16.22 -0.14
CA ARG A 86 -1.84 -15.27 0.33
C ARG A 86 -1.44 -14.77 1.71
N TYR A 87 -1.57 -13.46 1.93
CA TYR A 87 -1.30 -12.89 3.24
C TYR A 87 -2.16 -11.64 3.47
N PRO A 88 -2.78 -11.52 4.64
CA PRO A 88 -3.00 -12.56 5.63
C PRO A 88 -3.95 -13.66 5.13
N GLU A 89 -3.90 -14.84 5.72
CA GLU A 89 -4.85 -15.91 5.41
C GLU A 89 -5.49 -16.39 6.73
N PRO A 90 -6.82 -16.30 6.87
CA PRO A 90 -7.76 -15.70 5.93
C PRO A 90 -7.57 -14.19 5.76
N MET A 91 -8.17 -13.63 4.71
CA MET A 91 -8.24 -12.18 4.50
C MET A 91 -8.86 -11.49 5.71
N ARG A 92 -8.30 -10.38 6.18
CA ARG A 92 -8.74 -9.72 7.41
C ARG A 92 -8.52 -8.22 7.38
N ALA A 93 -9.00 -7.55 8.44
CA ALA A 93 -8.86 -6.11 8.61
C ALA A 93 -7.38 -5.66 8.45
N PRO A 94 -7.12 -4.64 7.63
CA PRO A 94 -5.76 -4.27 7.21
C PRO A 94 -4.89 -3.79 8.34
N ARG A 95 -5.44 -3.04 9.32
CA ARG A 95 -4.69 -2.45 10.43
C ARG A 95 -3.89 -3.44 11.29
N SER A 96 -4.23 -4.73 11.22
CA SER A 96 -3.54 -5.77 11.98
C SER A 96 -2.43 -6.47 11.19
N ALA A 97 -2.32 -6.21 9.90
CA ALA A 97 -1.45 -6.94 8.99
C ALA A 97 -0.57 -6.04 8.12
N PHE A 98 -0.98 -4.80 7.90
CA PHE A 98 -0.33 -3.85 7.00
C PHE A 98 -0.09 -2.51 7.68
N SER A 99 0.91 -1.80 7.20
CA SER A 99 1.10 -0.37 7.39
C SER A 99 1.33 0.29 6.03
N TYR A 100 1.23 1.61 5.95
CA TYR A 100 1.59 2.32 4.73
C TYR A 100 2.40 3.57 5.06
N GLU A 101 3.22 3.98 4.13
CA GLU A 101 3.97 5.21 4.20
C GLU A 101 3.74 6.05 2.95
N CYS A 102 3.74 7.36 3.13
CA CYS A 102 3.71 8.32 2.05
C CYS A 102 4.80 9.34 2.32
N SER A 103 5.82 9.34 1.50
CA SER A 103 6.93 10.27 1.65
C SER A 103 6.59 11.67 1.12
N ALA A 104 7.33 12.68 1.57
CA ALA A 104 7.13 14.07 1.15
C ALA A 104 7.38 14.30 -0.36
N ASN A 105 8.11 13.41 -1.02
CA ASN A 105 8.34 13.44 -2.48
C ASN A 105 7.23 12.73 -3.28
N GLY A 106 6.24 12.13 -2.60
CA GLY A 106 5.07 11.52 -3.19
C GLY A 106 5.18 10.01 -3.45
N ASP A 107 6.23 9.35 -2.96
CA ASP A 107 6.31 7.90 -3.02
C ASP A 107 5.34 7.26 -2.02
N ALA A 108 4.68 6.21 -2.42
CA ALA A 108 3.78 5.42 -1.58
C ALA A 108 4.36 4.03 -1.33
N GLU A 109 4.19 3.54 -0.11
CA GLU A 109 4.68 2.24 0.30
C GLU A 109 3.63 1.54 1.16
N VAL A 110 3.49 0.21 0.98
CA VAL A 110 2.69 -0.65 1.85
C VAL A 110 3.56 -1.77 2.37
N ASP A 111 3.65 -1.84 3.70
CA ASP A 111 4.50 -2.78 4.41
C ASP A 111 3.72 -3.87 5.11
N PHE A 112 4.33 -5.04 5.17
CA PHE A 112 3.85 -6.15 5.99
C PHE A 112 4.99 -7.16 6.25
N SER A 113 4.76 -8.08 7.18
CA SER A 113 5.72 -9.13 7.49
C SER A 113 5.07 -10.51 7.56
N ILE A 114 5.76 -11.51 7.02
CA ILE A 114 5.40 -12.93 7.12
C ILE A 114 6.50 -13.63 7.92
N GLY A 115 6.23 -13.91 9.18
CA GLY A 115 7.23 -14.41 10.10
C GLY A 115 8.36 -13.39 10.32
N LYS A 116 9.59 -13.72 9.89
CA LYS A 116 10.76 -12.83 9.99
C LYS A 116 11.11 -12.13 8.67
N ILE A 117 10.29 -12.27 7.67
CA ILE A 117 10.50 -11.67 6.33
C ILE A 117 9.61 -10.46 6.19
N GLY A 118 10.22 -9.32 5.95
CA GLY A 118 9.57 -8.06 5.63
C GLY A 118 9.32 -7.94 4.13
N TYR A 119 8.23 -7.31 3.77
CA TYR A 119 7.82 -6.98 2.40
C TYR A 119 7.44 -5.52 2.36
N ALA A 120 7.98 -4.80 1.39
CA ALA A 120 7.60 -3.45 1.04
C ALA A 120 7.12 -3.43 -0.42
N LEU A 121 5.89 -2.99 -0.64
CA LEU A 121 5.35 -2.71 -1.97
C LEU A 121 5.51 -1.22 -2.21
N VAL A 122 6.42 -0.84 -3.10
CA VAL A 122 6.81 0.55 -3.28
C VAL A 122 6.32 1.06 -4.62
N ASP A 123 5.69 2.21 -4.61
CA ASP A 123 5.24 2.95 -5.78
C ASP A 123 5.88 4.34 -5.80
N PRO A 124 7.07 4.47 -6.37
CA PRO A 124 7.72 5.75 -6.51
C PRO A 124 6.95 6.62 -7.52
N LEU A 125 6.75 7.90 -7.18
CA LEU A 125 6.04 8.84 -8.07
C LEU A 125 6.72 9.00 -9.45
N ARG A 126 8.02 8.75 -9.54
CA ARG A 126 8.83 9.04 -10.73
C ARG A 126 9.69 7.87 -11.23
N ASP A 127 9.44 6.67 -10.74
CA ASP A 127 10.16 5.46 -11.16
C ASP A 127 9.20 4.28 -11.23
N VAL A 128 9.70 3.14 -11.67
CA VAL A 128 8.96 1.89 -11.77
C VAL A 128 8.75 1.31 -10.37
N SER A 129 7.53 0.90 -10.07
CA SER A 129 7.19 0.21 -8.83
C SER A 129 8.03 -1.04 -8.62
N PHE A 130 8.25 -1.39 -7.37
CA PHE A 130 9.05 -2.56 -7.04
C PHE A 130 8.57 -3.20 -5.72
N ILE A 131 9.05 -4.41 -5.47
CA ILE A 131 8.89 -5.11 -4.21
C ILE A 131 10.27 -5.27 -3.58
N SER A 132 10.45 -4.79 -2.37
CA SER A 132 11.61 -5.12 -1.53
C SER A 132 11.23 -6.24 -0.57
N VAL A 133 12.11 -7.23 -0.43
CA VAL A 133 11.95 -8.34 0.50
C VAL A 133 13.17 -8.38 1.41
N THR A 134 12.95 -8.31 2.71
CA THR A 134 14.03 -8.18 3.69
C THR A 134 13.97 -9.24 4.78
N LYS A 135 15.09 -9.45 5.46
CA LYS A 135 15.18 -10.21 6.70
C LYS A 135 16.08 -9.46 7.68
N GLY A 136 15.49 -8.81 8.67
CA GLY A 136 16.18 -7.78 9.42
C GLY A 136 16.72 -6.71 8.47
N ASP A 137 17.95 -6.28 8.64
CA ASP A 137 18.57 -5.24 7.80
C ASP A 137 19.09 -5.76 6.44
N LYS A 138 18.90 -7.03 6.13
CA LYS A 138 19.40 -7.62 4.89
C LYS A 138 18.29 -7.67 3.84
N GLU A 139 18.50 -7.01 2.70
CA GLU A 139 17.68 -7.20 1.51
C GLU A 139 17.95 -8.59 0.90
N LEU A 140 16.88 -9.36 0.71
CA LEU A 140 16.90 -10.69 0.11
C LEU A 140 16.55 -10.64 -1.39
N ALA A 141 15.65 -9.71 -1.77
CA ALA A 141 15.25 -9.51 -3.14
C ALA A 141 14.74 -8.10 -3.37
N HIS A 142 15.03 -7.58 -4.55
CA HIS A 142 14.50 -6.34 -5.10
C HIS A 142 13.90 -6.66 -6.47
N LEU A 143 12.57 -6.63 -6.56
CA LEU A 143 11.83 -7.07 -7.75
C LEU A 143 11.18 -5.87 -8.42
N ARG A 144 11.79 -5.35 -9.47
CA ARG A 144 11.21 -4.26 -10.27
C ARG A 144 10.05 -4.79 -11.10
N CYS A 145 8.94 -4.07 -11.09
CA CYS A 145 7.77 -4.39 -11.90
C CYS A 145 8.06 -4.16 -13.38
N ALA A 146 7.44 -4.96 -14.25
CA ALA A 146 7.51 -4.70 -15.68
C ALA A 146 6.76 -3.41 -16.02
N GLU A 147 7.17 -2.72 -17.06
CA GLU A 147 6.50 -1.53 -17.54
C GLU A 147 5.02 -1.79 -17.84
N GLY A 148 4.17 -0.81 -17.57
CA GLY A 148 2.72 -0.91 -17.75
C GLY A 148 1.97 -1.61 -16.61
N ASN A 149 2.67 -2.15 -15.60
CA ASN A 149 2.00 -2.57 -14.37
C ASN A 149 1.56 -1.35 -13.59
N GLN A 150 0.31 -1.39 -13.16
CA GLN A 150 -0.28 -0.31 -12.40
C GLN A 150 0.11 -0.44 -10.95
N SER A 151 0.37 0.67 -10.36
CA SER A 151 0.85 0.80 -9.01
C SER A 151 -0.19 1.43 -8.10
N LEU A 152 0.17 1.65 -6.86
CA LEU A 152 -0.63 2.38 -5.90
C LEU A 152 -0.84 3.82 -6.39
N GLN A 153 -2.09 4.20 -6.61
CA GLN A 153 -2.42 5.58 -6.94
C GLN A 153 -2.40 6.41 -5.66
N LEU A 154 -1.43 7.30 -5.55
CA LEU A 154 -1.09 7.95 -4.29
C LEU A 154 -2.29 8.59 -3.58
N ASN A 155 -3.04 9.45 -4.24
CA ASN A 155 -4.15 10.17 -3.61
C ASN A 155 -5.32 9.25 -3.24
N ASP A 156 -5.72 8.39 -4.16
CA ASP A 156 -6.85 7.49 -3.95
C ASP A 156 -6.49 6.37 -2.98
N THR A 157 -5.25 5.89 -3.04
CA THR A 157 -4.73 4.88 -2.11
C THR A 157 -4.62 5.43 -0.70
N ILE A 158 -4.12 6.64 -0.49
CA ILE A 158 -4.07 7.26 0.84
C ILE A 158 -5.47 7.41 1.42
N ALA A 159 -6.41 7.95 0.62
CA ALA A 159 -7.79 8.09 1.06
C ALA A 159 -8.41 6.74 1.45
N LEU A 160 -8.13 5.70 0.66
CA LEU A 160 -8.59 4.35 0.92
C LEU A 160 -7.93 3.75 2.16
N MET A 161 -6.61 3.82 2.29
CA MET A 161 -5.88 3.29 3.45
C MET A 161 -6.35 3.94 4.75
N HIS A 162 -6.62 5.26 4.73
CA HIS A 162 -7.26 5.97 5.83
C HIS A 162 -8.65 5.40 6.16
N ALA A 163 -9.50 5.23 5.14
CA ALA A 163 -10.85 4.68 5.32
C ALA A 163 -10.82 3.24 5.85
N LEU A 164 -9.82 2.46 5.45
CA LEU A 164 -9.59 1.09 5.91
C LEU A 164 -8.95 1.00 7.30
N GLY A 165 -8.53 2.12 7.88
CA GLY A 165 -7.86 2.17 9.18
C GLY A 165 -6.47 1.52 9.17
N VAL A 166 -5.80 1.50 8.03
CA VAL A 166 -4.39 1.12 7.92
C VAL A 166 -3.55 2.18 8.64
N PRO A 167 -2.61 1.81 9.52
CA PRO A 167 -1.77 2.78 10.18
C PRO A 167 -0.97 3.62 9.18
N ALA A 168 -1.00 4.92 9.37
CA ALA A 168 -0.04 5.81 8.74
C ALA A 168 1.31 5.72 9.47
N PRO A 169 2.41 6.12 8.84
CA PRO A 169 3.70 6.22 9.49
C PRO A 169 3.64 7.24 10.63
N HIS A 170 4.43 6.99 11.65
CA HIS A 170 4.60 7.86 12.81
C HIS A 170 5.62 8.97 12.57
#